data_f1ae7814411341249a580c3137d77bed
#
_entry.id   f1ae7814411341249a580c3137d77bed
#
_cell.length_a   1.000
_cell.length_b   1.000
_cell.length_c   1.000
_cell.angle_alpha   90.00
_cell.angle_beta   90.00
_cell.angle_gamma   90.00
#
_symmetry.space_group_name_H-M   'P 1'
#
loop_
_entity.id
_entity.type
_entity.pdbx_description
1 polymer ?
#
loop_
_entity_poly.entity_id
_entity_poly.type
_entity_poly.pdbx_seq_one_letter_code
_entity_poly.pdbx_strand_id
1 'polypeptide(L)'
;FMSENELELYATKQDEIFTPKVIDEFKKAGMLRRVLTRIWNKEGVARVGILFEYRDEKAFVACQTLLDKYHAPKVKTFVNKVVGSRGIVLHEFTSDDFQ
;
A
#
# COMPACT_ATOMS: atom_id res chain seq x y z
N PHE A 1 -12.67 -4.59 9.26
CA PHE A 1 -12.38 -3.55 10.25
C PHE A 1 -11.38 -4.06 11.27
N MET A 2 -10.51 -3.22 11.72
CA MET A 2 -9.46 -3.56 12.69
C MET A 2 -9.71 -2.83 14.00
N SER A 3 -9.31 -3.44 15.12
CA SER A 3 -9.16 -2.73 16.38
C SER A 3 -7.93 -1.81 16.29
N GLU A 4 -7.79 -0.90 17.25
CA GLU A 4 -6.60 -0.02 17.30
C GLU A 4 -5.31 -0.84 17.45
N ASN A 5 -5.34 -1.89 18.28
CA ASN A 5 -4.18 -2.77 18.45
C ASN A 5 -3.82 -3.52 17.16
N GLU A 6 -4.84 -4.01 16.45
CA GLU A 6 -4.61 -4.68 15.17
C GLU A 6 -4.05 -3.72 14.12
N LEU A 7 -4.49 -2.47 14.13
CA LEU A 7 -3.99 -1.46 13.23
C LEU A 7 -2.52 -1.17 13.49
N GLU A 8 -2.12 -1.05 14.75
CA GLU A 8 -0.72 -0.86 15.13
C GLU A 8 0.14 -2.05 14.73
N LEU A 9 -0.35 -3.27 14.96
CA LEU A 9 0.33 -4.48 14.54
C LEU A 9 0.46 -4.55 13.01
N TYR A 10 -0.57 -4.15 12.29
CA TYR A 10 -0.54 -4.09 10.83
C TYR A 10 0.53 -3.13 10.34
N ALA A 11 0.60 -1.93 10.93
CA ALA A 11 1.60 -0.93 10.56
C ALA A 11 3.02 -1.43 10.84
N THR A 12 3.23 -2.06 12.01
CA THR A 12 4.52 -2.66 12.37
C THR A 12 4.89 -3.76 11.38
N LYS A 13 3.93 -4.58 10.99
CA LYS A 13 4.15 -5.64 10.00
C LYS A 13 4.57 -5.08 8.65
N GLN A 14 4.01 -3.93 8.25
CA GLN A 14 4.42 -3.27 7.01
C GLN A 14 5.91 -2.92 7.03
N ASP A 15 6.41 -2.42 8.17
CA ASP A 15 7.83 -2.10 8.32
C ASP A 15 8.71 -3.35 8.25
N GLU A 16 8.24 -4.46 8.81
CA GLU A 16 8.95 -5.75 8.75
C GLU A 16 8.99 -6.34 7.35
N ILE A 17 7.90 -6.17 6.59
CA ILE A 17 7.78 -6.70 5.22
C ILE A 17 8.61 -5.86 4.25
N PHE A 18 8.49 -4.54 4.33
CA PHE A 18 9.14 -3.62 3.40
C PHE A 18 10.52 -3.20 3.91
N THR A 19 11.41 -4.18 3.97
CA THR A 19 12.83 -3.94 4.23
C THR A 19 13.47 -3.21 3.05
N PRO A 20 14.64 -2.59 3.22
CA PRO A 20 15.34 -1.96 2.09
C PRO A 20 15.51 -2.86 0.88
N LYS A 21 15.77 -4.14 1.11
CA LYS A 21 15.89 -5.13 0.02
C LYS A 21 14.57 -5.30 -0.73
N VAL A 22 13.47 -5.45 -0.02
CA VAL A 22 12.14 -5.64 -0.61
C VAL A 22 11.71 -4.37 -1.34
N ILE A 23 11.92 -3.21 -0.74
CA ILE A 23 11.62 -1.92 -1.37
C ILE A 23 12.39 -1.79 -2.70
N ASP A 24 13.64 -2.18 -2.72
CA ASP A 24 14.46 -2.14 -3.93
C ASP A 24 13.89 -3.03 -5.04
N GLU A 25 13.39 -4.22 -4.69
CA GLU A 25 12.75 -5.12 -5.65
C GLU A 25 11.50 -4.48 -6.26
N PHE A 26 10.65 -3.85 -5.45
CA PHE A 26 9.47 -3.13 -5.94
C PHE A 26 9.86 -1.96 -6.84
N LYS A 27 10.86 -1.21 -6.44
CA LYS A 27 11.36 -0.07 -7.20
C LYS A 27 11.87 -0.50 -8.58
N LYS A 28 12.63 -1.58 -8.64
CA LYS A 28 13.13 -2.14 -9.91
C LYS A 28 12.01 -2.67 -10.78
N ALA A 29 10.94 -3.18 -10.18
CA ALA A 29 9.77 -3.64 -10.91
C ALA A 29 8.90 -2.49 -11.44
N GLY A 30 9.17 -1.26 -11.01
CA GLY A 30 8.51 -0.06 -11.53
C GLY A 30 7.50 0.60 -10.60
N MET A 31 7.51 0.27 -9.32
CA MET A 31 6.71 1.00 -8.33
C MET A 31 7.32 2.38 -8.12
N LEU A 32 6.51 3.42 -8.24
CA LEU A 32 6.93 4.80 -8.07
C LEU A 32 6.69 5.30 -6.65
N ARG A 33 5.60 4.84 -6.03
CA ARG A 33 5.20 5.34 -4.73
C ARG A 33 4.28 4.36 -4.03
N ARG A 34 4.40 4.30 -2.71
CA ARG A 34 3.49 3.56 -1.86
C ARG A 34 3.20 4.41 -0.63
N VAL A 35 1.92 4.61 -0.33
CA VAL A 35 1.51 5.40 0.83
C VAL A 35 0.57 4.57 1.68
N LEU A 36 0.91 4.41 2.94
CA LEU A 36 0.03 3.79 3.94
C LEU A 36 -0.62 4.89 4.75
N THR A 37 -1.94 4.88 4.81
CA THR A 37 -2.69 5.88 5.54
C THR A 37 -3.60 5.25 6.58
N ARG A 38 -3.83 5.96 7.66
CA ARG A 38 -4.88 5.63 8.62
C ARG A 38 -6.11 6.41 8.21
N ILE A 39 -7.23 5.73 8.05
CA ILE A 39 -8.49 6.39 7.72
C ILE A 39 -9.22 6.69 9.02
N TRP A 40 -9.52 7.94 9.26
CA TRP A 40 -10.10 8.41 10.52
C TRP A 40 -11.47 9.07 10.39
N ASN A 41 -12.05 9.07 9.21
CA ASN A 41 -13.31 9.77 8.96
C ASN A 41 -14.54 9.04 9.50
N LYS A 42 -14.35 7.99 10.27
CA LYS A 42 -15.44 7.24 10.88
C LYS A 42 -15.03 6.75 12.27
N GLU A 43 -15.67 7.29 13.29
CA GLU A 43 -15.38 6.91 14.67
C GLU A 43 -15.68 5.45 14.95
N GLY A 44 -14.86 4.85 15.82
CA GLY A 44 -15.02 3.47 16.25
C GLY A 44 -14.62 2.42 15.23
N VAL A 45 -14.10 2.85 14.07
CA VAL A 45 -13.67 1.95 13.01
C VAL A 45 -12.22 2.22 12.66
N ALA A 46 -11.36 1.23 12.86
CA ALA A 46 -9.97 1.32 12.46
C ALA A 46 -9.82 0.78 11.04
N ARG A 47 -9.33 1.60 10.14
CA ARG A 47 -9.09 1.25 8.74
C ARG A 47 -7.75 1.77 8.28
N VAL A 48 -7.16 1.06 7.32
CA VAL A 48 -5.98 1.53 6.61
C VAL A 48 -6.30 1.61 5.12
N GLY A 49 -5.69 2.60 4.49
CA GLY A 49 -5.69 2.72 3.05
C GLY A 49 -4.26 2.66 2.54
N ILE A 50 -4.06 2.01 1.42
CA ILE A 50 -2.75 1.93 0.79
C ILE A 50 -2.89 2.39 -0.64
N LEU A 51 -2.10 3.39 -1.01
CA LEU A 51 -2.00 3.87 -2.38
C LEU A 51 -0.70 3.32 -2.98
N PHE A 52 -0.83 2.72 -4.15
CA PHE A 52 0.32 2.27 -4.94
C PHE A 52 0.31 3.00 -6.28
N GLU A 53 1.46 3.55 -6.65
CA GLU A 53 1.64 4.18 -7.96
C GLU A 53 2.71 3.41 -8.73
N TYR A 54 2.40 3.09 -9.98
CA TYR A 54 3.27 2.31 -10.86
C TYR A 54 3.61 3.09 -12.11
N ARG A 55 4.80 2.81 -12.66
CA ARG A 55 5.28 3.46 -13.88
C ARG A 55 4.38 3.18 -15.08
N ASP A 56 3.91 1.93 -15.20
CA ASP A 56 3.09 1.47 -16.31
C ASP A 56 2.35 0.20 -15.92
N GLU A 57 1.56 -0.34 -16.84
CA GLU A 57 0.79 -1.56 -16.63
C GLU A 57 1.68 -2.78 -16.35
N LYS A 58 2.82 -2.85 -17.02
CA LYS A 58 3.77 -3.96 -16.79
C LYS A 58 4.32 -3.92 -15.37
N ALA A 59 4.62 -2.73 -14.87
CA ALA A 59 5.08 -2.54 -13.49
C ALA A 59 4.01 -2.97 -12.50
N PHE A 60 2.76 -2.64 -12.76
CA PHE A 60 1.64 -3.08 -11.94
C PHE A 60 1.62 -4.61 -11.83
N VAL A 61 1.67 -5.30 -12.94
CA VAL A 61 1.63 -6.78 -12.97
C VAL A 61 2.83 -7.37 -12.23
N ALA A 62 4.02 -6.86 -12.46
CA ALA A 62 5.23 -7.33 -11.78
C ALA A 62 5.14 -7.13 -10.27
N CYS A 63 4.63 -5.99 -9.83
CA CYS A 63 4.49 -5.69 -8.41
C CYS A 63 3.40 -6.54 -7.74
N GLN A 64 2.36 -6.95 -8.46
CA GLN A 64 1.37 -7.88 -7.91
C GLN A 64 2.01 -9.20 -7.50
N THR A 65 2.92 -9.71 -8.32
CA THR A 65 3.68 -10.93 -8.00
C THR A 65 4.50 -10.75 -6.72
N LEU A 66 5.15 -9.59 -6.56
CA LEU A 66 5.92 -9.29 -5.36
C LEU A 66 5.03 -9.14 -4.12
N LEU A 67 3.87 -8.51 -4.26
CA LEU A 67 2.91 -8.40 -3.17
C LEU A 67 2.43 -9.78 -2.72
N ASP A 68 2.15 -10.66 -3.65
CA ASP A 68 1.74 -12.03 -3.33
C ASP A 68 2.85 -12.79 -2.61
N LYS A 69 4.10 -12.50 -2.95
CA LYS A 69 5.26 -13.17 -2.35
C LYS A 69 5.56 -12.66 -0.93
N TYR A 70 5.57 -11.35 -0.75
CA TYR A 70 6.05 -10.74 0.50
C TYR A 70 4.97 -10.23 1.43
N HIS A 71 3.90 -9.70 0.89
CA HIS A 71 2.89 -8.98 1.68
C HIS A 71 1.71 -9.85 2.08
N ALA A 72 1.04 -10.45 1.13
CA ALA A 72 -0.21 -11.17 1.37
C ALA A 72 -0.11 -12.25 2.46
N PRO A 73 0.93 -13.12 2.46
CA PRO A 73 1.02 -14.17 3.48
C PRO A 73 1.15 -13.63 4.90
N LYS A 74 1.76 -12.46 5.07
CA LYS A 74 2.06 -11.90 6.39
C LYS A 74 0.95 -11.06 6.97
N VAL A 75 0.04 -10.54 6.14
CA VAL A 75 -1.06 -9.70 6.62
C VAL A 75 -2.41 -10.42 6.64
N LYS A 76 -2.47 -11.60 6.10
CA LYS A 76 -3.69 -12.40 5.97
C LYS A 76 -4.47 -12.59 7.27
N THR A 77 -3.77 -12.71 8.39
CA THR A 77 -4.39 -12.91 9.70
C THR A 77 -4.97 -11.62 10.31
N PHE A 78 -4.55 -10.46 9.81
CA PHE A 78 -4.96 -9.16 10.37
C PHE A 78 -6.09 -8.50 9.60
N VAL A 79 -6.33 -8.94 8.36
CA VAL A 79 -7.24 -8.25 7.46
C VAL A 79 -8.49 -9.08 7.25
N ASN A 80 -9.63 -8.56 7.72
CA ASN A 80 -10.91 -9.23 7.59
C ASN A 80 -11.57 -8.96 6.24
N LYS A 81 -11.32 -7.80 5.68
CA LYS A 81 -11.92 -7.39 4.42
C LYS A 81 -11.00 -6.42 3.68
N VAL A 82 -10.80 -6.68 2.40
CA VAL A 82 -10.02 -5.81 1.52
C VAL A 82 -10.87 -5.45 0.32
N VAL A 83 -10.91 -4.16 0.00
CA VAL A 83 -11.51 -3.66 -1.23
C VAL A 83 -10.40 -2.98 -2.02
N GLY A 84 -10.20 -3.44 -3.24
CA GLY A 84 -9.20 -2.87 -4.13
C GLY A 84 -9.84 -2.17 -5.32
N SER A 85 -9.23 -1.08 -5.75
CA SER A 85 -9.63 -0.35 -6.94
C SER A 85 -8.42 -0.03 -7.78
N ARG A 86 -8.59 -0.01 -9.09
CA ARG A 86 -7.52 0.27 -10.04
C ARG A 86 -7.94 1.42 -10.94
N GLY A 87 -6.97 2.18 -11.39
CA GLY A 87 -7.24 3.27 -12.31
C GLY A 87 -5.98 3.80 -12.94
N ILE A 88 -6.16 4.71 -13.85
CA ILE A 88 -5.07 5.46 -14.45
C ILE A 88 -5.20 6.92 -14.03
N VAL A 89 -4.06 7.58 -13.92
CA VAL A 89 -4.04 9.00 -13.57
C VAL A 89 -4.49 9.81 -14.79
N LEU A 90 -5.53 10.61 -14.59
CA LEU A 90 -6.03 11.49 -15.66
C LEU A 90 -5.49 12.90 -15.50
N HIS A 91 -5.34 13.36 -14.26
CA HIS A 91 -4.81 14.68 -13.94
C HIS A 91 -3.93 14.58 -12.72
N GLU A 92 -2.83 15.30 -12.73
CA GLU A 92 -1.96 15.40 -11.58
C GLU A 92 -1.45 16.82 -11.44
N PHE A 93 -1.42 17.31 -10.22
CA PHE A 93 -0.65 18.49 -9.88
C PHE A 93 -0.03 18.29 -8.49
N THR A 94 1.13 18.85 -8.29
CA THR A 94 1.89 18.73 -7.04
C THR A 94 2.14 20.12 -6.49
N SER A 95 2.74 20.20 -5.30
CA SER A 95 3.10 21.48 -4.71
C SER A 95 4.03 22.32 -5.61
N ASP A 96 4.77 21.67 -6.50
CA ASP A 96 5.64 22.34 -7.44
C ASP A 96 4.88 23.13 -8.50
N ASP A 97 3.60 22.80 -8.71
CA ASP A 97 2.73 23.51 -9.66
C ASP A 97 2.11 24.78 -9.07
N PHE A 98 2.23 24.96 -7.76
CA PHE A 98 1.72 26.13 -7.03
C PHE A 98 2.86 27.10 -6.78
N GLN A 99 3.07 28.02 -7.67
CA GLN A 99 4.12 29.02 -7.51
C GLN A 99 3.63 30.44 -7.68
#